data_066e3253b6e446056bbdc417432f9bfc
#
_entry.id   066e3253b6e446056bbdc417432f9bfc
#
_cell.length_a   1.000
_cell.length_b   1.000
_cell.length_c   1.000
_cell.angle_alpha   90.00
_cell.angle_beta   90.00
_cell.angle_gamma   90.00
#
_symmetry.space_group_name_H-M   'P 1'
#
loop_
_entity.id
_entity.type
_entity.pdbx_description
1 polymer ?
#
loop_
_entity_poly.entity_id
_entity_poly.type
_entity_poly.pdbx_seq_one_letter_code
_entity_poly.pdbx_strand_id
1 'polypeptide(L)'
;MNKNIIFLSIFLVFIGTNIQAQVKNKPKSIISTTASMKTYYDKAALDAMQKGELIGLYLERMKLLNNTLPYIALASKPGTTMSDIGIPDNSDNRKLLDVEQENNAVFISGTSGFLGQMLPYADKSSLVTCILFYENVLRELHVMNE
;
A
#
# COMPACT_ATOMS: atom_id res chain seq x y z
N MET A 1 58.15 -17.75 7.43
CA MET A 1 56.76 -17.23 7.51
C MET A 1 56.25 -17.50 8.91
N ASN A 2 56.07 -16.46 9.73
CA ASN A 2 55.84 -16.60 11.18
C ASN A 2 54.48 -17.19 11.47
N LYS A 3 54.44 -18.30 12.22
CA LYS A 3 53.18 -19.00 12.64
C LYS A 3 52.14 -18.07 13.28
N ASN A 4 52.59 -17.00 13.93
CA ASN A 4 51.74 -15.99 14.56
C ASN A 4 50.97 -15.11 13.56
N ILE A 5 51.46 -14.93 12.34
CA ILE A 5 50.80 -14.16 11.27
C ILE A 5 49.63 -14.96 10.69
N ILE A 6 49.78 -16.29 10.61
CA ILE A 6 48.74 -17.20 10.10
C ILE A 6 47.55 -17.26 11.11
N PHE A 7 47.86 -17.31 12.39
CA PHE A 7 46.82 -17.28 13.44
C PHE A 7 46.04 -15.96 13.47
N LEU A 8 46.72 -14.84 13.26
CA LEU A 8 46.08 -13.52 13.20
C LEU A 8 45.18 -13.36 11.99
N SER A 9 45.58 -13.89 10.84
CA SER A 9 44.73 -13.85 9.62
C SER A 9 43.51 -14.74 9.70
N ILE A 10 43.60 -15.91 10.35
CA ILE A 10 42.44 -16.79 10.57
C ILE A 10 41.42 -16.16 11.56
N PHE A 11 41.94 -15.46 12.59
CA PHE A 11 41.08 -14.77 13.54
C PHE A 11 40.31 -13.59 12.93
N LEU A 12 40.92 -12.85 11.99
CA LEU A 12 40.29 -11.74 11.26
C LEU A 12 39.19 -12.21 10.30
N VAL A 13 39.30 -13.41 9.73
CA VAL A 13 38.25 -13.98 8.84
C VAL A 13 36.99 -14.37 9.63
N PHE A 14 37.16 -14.81 10.90
CA PHE A 14 36.01 -15.17 11.74
C PHE A 14 35.21 -13.98 12.27
N ILE A 15 35.76 -12.76 12.31
CA ILE A 15 35.07 -11.55 12.77
C ILE A 15 34.18 -10.98 11.63
N GLY A 16 34.48 -11.28 10.36
CA GLY A 16 33.76 -10.74 9.21
C GLY A 16 32.39 -11.37 8.90
N THR A 17 32.03 -12.50 9.53
CA THR A 17 30.82 -13.26 9.15
C THR A 17 29.58 -12.99 10.00
N ASN A 18 29.67 -12.13 11.02
CA ASN A 18 28.55 -11.88 11.95
C ASN A 18 27.76 -10.58 11.69
N ILE A 19 27.96 -9.88 10.57
CA ILE A 19 27.27 -8.61 10.26
C ILE A 19 25.91 -8.82 9.55
N GLN A 20 25.51 -10.05 9.27
CA GLN A 20 24.25 -10.35 8.57
C GLN A 20 23.01 -10.54 9.47
N ALA A 21 23.11 -10.31 10.77
CA ALA A 21 22.05 -10.70 11.70
C ALA A 21 21.21 -9.54 12.28
N GLN A 22 21.00 -8.44 11.57
CA GLN A 22 19.97 -7.47 11.94
C GLN A 22 19.44 -6.70 10.72
N VAL A 23 18.84 -7.40 9.78
CA VAL A 23 17.72 -6.79 9.06
C VAL A 23 16.58 -6.75 10.09
N LYS A 24 16.52 -5.68 10.88
CA LYS A 24 15.31 -5.36 11.65
C LYS A 24 14.18 -5.27 10.62
N ASN A 25 13.38 -6.32 10.51
CA ASN A 25 12.16 -6.27 9.73
C ASN A 25 11.38 -5.07 10.26
N LYS A 26 11.32 -4.00 9.45
CA LYS A 26 10.50 -2.84 9.80
C LYS A 26 9.09 -3.34 10.05
N PRO A 27 8.41 -2.85 11.10
CA PRO A 27 7.03 -3.21 11.32
C PRO A 27 6.23 -2.96 10.04
N LYS A 28 5.45 -3.96 9.63
CA LYS A 28 4.63 -3.85 8.43
C LYS A 28 3.38 -3.06 8.76
N SER A 29 3.04 -2.08 7.94
CA SER A 29 1.82 -1.29 8.12
C SER A 29 0.59 -2.06 7.65
N ILE A 30 -0.53 -1.90 8.35
CA ILE A 30 -1.84 -2.45 7.98
C ILE A 30 -2.31 -1.80 6.68
N ILE A 31 -2.25 -0.46 6.62
CA ILE A 31 -2.50 0.31 5.40
C ILE A 31 -1.16 0.79 4.87
N SER A 32 -0.88 0.52 3.59
CA SER A 32 0.37 0.94 2.96
C SER A 32 0.58 2.45 3.06
N THR A 33 1.81 2.88 3.31
CA THR A 33 2.20 4.31 3.27
C THR A 33 1.99 4.95 1.89
N THR A 34 1.90 4.15 0.84
CA THR A 34 1.60 4.60 -0.53
C THR A 34 0.11 4.74 -0.82
N ALA A 35 -0.76 4.28 0.09
CA ALA A 35 -2.21 4.41 -0.02
C ALA A 35 -2.67 5.81 0.40
N SER A 36 -2.14 6.84 -0.26
CA SER A 36 -2.52 8.24 -0.04
C SER A 36 -2.83 8.92 -1.36
N MET A 37 -3.85 9.77 -1.35
CA MET A 37 -4.23 10.55 -2.51
C MET A 37 -3.41 11.84 -2.59
N LYS A 38 -2.88 12.16 -3.78
CA LYS A 38 -2.05 13.34 -3.99
C LYS A 38 -2.86 14.57 -4.40
N THR A 39 -3.93 14.37 -5.14
CA THR A 39 -4.71 15.45 -5.76
C THR A 39 -6.19 15.09 -5.81
N TYR A 40 -7.03 16.01 -5.39
CA TYR A 40 -8.48 15.95 -5.52
C TYR A 40 -8.92 16.85 -6.68
N TYR A 41 -9.93 16.42 -7.40
CA TYR A 41 -10.48 17.15 -8.53
C TYR A 41 -11.91 17.61 -8.24
N ASP A 42 -12.27 18.76 -8.77
CA ASP A 42 -13.66 19.18 -8.84
C ASP A 42 -14.32 18.67 -10.13
N LYS A 43 -15.65 18.82 -10.20
CA LYS A 43 -16.42 18.38 -11.36
C LYS A 43 -15.98 19.05 -12.66
N ALA A 44 -15.65 20.34 -12.62
CA ALA A 44 -15.26 21.10 -13.82
C ALA A 44 -13.94 20.60 -14.39
N ALA A 45 -12.96 20.32 -13.53
CA ALA A 45 -11.68 19.72 -13.93
C ALA A 45 -11.86 18.33 -14.54
N LEU A 46 -12.69 17.48 -13.92
CA LEU A 46 -12.96 16.14 -14.45
C LEU A 46 -13.72 16.19 -15.79
N ASP A 47 -14.69 17.10 -15.94
CA ASP A 47 -15.44 17.25 -17.18
C ASP A 47 -14.54 17.69 -18.35
N ALA A 48 -13.44 18.42 -18.07
CA ALA A 48 -12.46 18.85 -19.07
C ALA A 48 -11.50 17.72 -19.51
N MET A 49 -11.34 16.65 -18.70
CA MET A 49 -10.40 15.57 -19.00
C MET A 49 -10.87 14.66 -20.14
N GLN A 50 -9.90 14.02 -20.79
CA GLN A 50 -10.19 12.97 -21.76
C GLN A 50 -10.66 11.69 -21.06
N LYS A 51 -11.47 10.89 -21.74
CA LYS A 51 -12.05 9.65 -21.18
C LYS A 51 -10.97 8.68 -20.68
N GLY A 52 -9.85 8.57 -21.38
CA GLY A 52 -8.72 7.71 -20.98
C GLY A 52 -8.09 8.15 -19.64
N GLU A 53 -7.98 9.47 -19.41
CA GLU A 53 -7.48 10.03 -18.14
C GLU A 53 -8.46 9.72 -17.00
N LEU A 54 -9.77 9.88 -17.23
CA LEU A 54 -10.80 9.54 -16.25
C LEU A 54 -10.79 8.05 -15.88
N ILE A 55 -10.58 7.14 -16.85
CA ILE A 55 -10.42 5.71 -16.57
C ILE A 55 -9.21 5.46 -15.67
N GLY A 56 -8.09 6.11 -15.94
CA GLY A 56 -6.90 6.02 -15.10
C GLY A 56 -7.17 6.50 -13.67
N LEU A 57 -7.82 7.65 -13.51
CA LEU A 57 -8.22 8.19 -12.20
C LEU A 57 -9.18 7.26 -11.46
N TYR A 58 -10.21 6.77 -12.15
CA TYR A 58 -11.17 5.83 -11.56
C TYR A 58 -10.48 4.61 -10.97
N LEU A 59 -9.59 3.97 -11.74
CA LEU A 59 -8.84 2.80 -11.30
C LEU A 59 -7.91 3.12 -10.12
N GLU A 60 -7.29 4.29 -10.12
CA GLU A 60 -6.44 4.75 -9.01
C GLU A 60 -7.26 4.91 -7.72
N ARG A 61 -8.40 5.62 -7.78
CA ARG A 61 -9.29 5.83 -6.62
C ARG A 61 -9.87 4.52 -6.09
N MET A 62 -10.29 3.63 -6.99
CA MET A 62 -10.77 2.30 -6.64
C MET A 62 -9.69 1.50 -5.88
N LYS A 63 -8.44 1.52 -6.35
CA LYS A 63 -7.32 0.85 -5.67
C LYS A 63 -7.07 1.43 -4.27
N LEU A 64 -7.08 2.76 -4.13
CA LEU A 64 -6.91 3.41 -2.84
C LEU A 64 -7.98 3.00 -1.83
N LEU A 65 -9.25 3.00 -2.25
CA LEU A 65 -10.37 2.59 -1.41
C LEU A 65 -10.26 1.12 -1.00
N ASN A 66 -9.96 0.21 -1.92
CA ASN A 66 -9.79 -1.21 -1.61
C ASN A 66 -8.60 -1.49 -0.68
N ASN A 67 -7.56 -0.65 -0.72
CA ASN A 67 -6.42 -0.75 0.19
C ASN A 67 -6.67 -0.12 1.57
N THR A 68 -7.81 0.56 1.77
CA THR A 68 -8.09 1.29 3.02
C THR A 68 -9.37 0.79 3.68
N LEU A 69 -10.49 0.72 2.95
CA LEU A 69 -11.81 0.42 3.51
C LEU A 69 -11.90 -0.88 4.32
N PRO A 70 -11.28 -2.00 3.93
CA PRO A 70 -11.36 -3.22 4.71
C PRO A 70 -10.76 -3.09 6.12
N TYR A 71 -9.90 -2.10 6.32
CA TYR A 71 -9.10 -1.93 7.54
C TYR A 71 -9.52 -0.75 8.41
N ILE A 72 -10.51 0.05 8.02
CA ILE A 72 -10.86 1.31 8.72
C ILE A 72 -11.27 1.12 10.19
N ALA A 73 -11.79 -0.05 10.55
CA ALA A 73 -12.08 -0.39 11.94
C ALA A 73 -10.82 -0.60 12.80
N LEU A 74 -9.68 -0.89 12.17
CA LEU A 74 -8.39 -1.08 12.82
C LEU A 74 -7.52 0.17 12.69
N ALA A 75 -7.47 0.73 11.50
CA ALA A 75 -6.65 1.89 11.17
C ALA A 75 -7.24 2.61 9.96
N SER A 76 -7.23 3.94 9.97
CA SER A 76 -7.58 4.77 8.81
C SER A 76 -6.36 5.49 8.23
N LYS A 77 -5.30 5.67 9.05
CA LYS A 77 -4.08 6.40 8.67
C LYS A 77 -3.09 5.48 7.94
N PRO A 78 -2.62 5.86 6.73
CA PRO A 78 -1.56 5.16 6.05
C PRO A 78 -0.29 5.07 6.89
N GLY A 79 0.32 3.89 6.92
CA GLY A 79 1.54 3.63 7.70
C GLY A 79 1.31 3.12 9.12
N THR A 80 0.06 3.08 9.62
CA THR A 80 -0.26 2.49 10.93
C THR A 80 0.13 1.01 10.96
N THR A 81 0.91 0.62 11.96
CA THR A 81 1.35 -0.77 12.17
C THR A 81 0.45 -1.49 13.17
N MET A 82 0.56 -2.82 13.25
CA MET A 82 -0.14 -3.61 14.26
C MET A 82 0.19 -3.14 15.68
N SER A 83 1.46 -2.84 15.94
CA SER A 83 1.91 -2.38 17.26
C SER A 83 1.30 -1.03 17.67
N ASP A 84 1.06 -0.13 16.69
CA ASP A 84 0.47 1.19 16.96
C ASP A 84 -0.96 1.10 17.51
N ILE A 85 -1.66 0.01 17.21
CA ILE A 85 -3.04 -0.24 17.64
C ILE A 85 -3.15 -1.35 18.69
N GLY A 86 -2.02 -1.73 19.30
CA GLY A 86 -1.98 -2.71 20.39
C GLY A 86 -2.08 -4.18 19.97
N ILE A 87 -2.00 -4.50 18.67
CA ILE A 87 -1.92 -5.88 18.20
C ILE A 87 -0.46 -6.36 18.33
N PRO A 88 -0.20 -7.52 18.97
CA PRO A 88 1.15 -8.07 19.09
C PRO A 88 1.79 -8.31 17.70
N ASP A 89 2.97 -7.74 17.49
CA ASP A 89 3.75 -7.89 16.26
C ASP A 89 4.57 -9.20 16.30
N ASN A 90 3.88 -10.34 16.34
CA ASN A 90 4.45 -11.69 16.34
C ASN A 90 4.41 -12.32 14.94
N SER A 91 5.05 -13.48 14.78
CA SER A 91 5.13 -14.22 13.51
C SER A 91 3.75 -14.55 12.92
N ASP A 92 2.80 -14.93 13.76
CA ASP A 92 1.48 -15.40 13.32
C ASP A 92 0.64 -14.24 12.82
N ASN A 93 0.60 -13.13 13.54
CA ASN A 93 -0.11 -11.92 13.12
C ASN A 93 0.51 -11.30 11.86
N ARG A 94 1.85 -11.32 11.74
CA ARG A 94 2.54 -10.89 10.51
C ARG A 94 2.13 -11.74 9.32
N LYS A 95 2.11 -13.06 9.48
CA LYS A 95 1.69 -13.99 8.44
C LYS A 95 0.24 -13.78 8.01
N LEU A 96 -0.67 -13.55 8.97
CA LEU A 96 -2.06 -13.22 8.65
C LEU A 96 -2.18 -11.94 7.83
N LEU A 97 -1.45 -10.88 8.22
CA LEU A 97 -1.43 -9.63 7.48
C LEU A 97 -0.81 -9.80 6.08
N ASP A 98 0.24 -10.61 5.94
CA ASP A 98 0.87 -10.89 4.65
C ASP A 98 -0.10 -11.58 3.69
N VAL A 99 -0.79 -12.63 4.16
CA VAL A 99 -1.79 -13.37 3.36
C VAL A 99 -2.94 -12.45 2.95
N GLU A 100 -3.45 -11.64 3.87
CA GLU A 100 -4.54 -10.70 3.59
C GLU A 100 -4.14 -9.66 2.54
N GLN A 101 -2.95 -9.07 2.67
CA GLN A 101 -2.45 -8.09 1.70
C GLN A 101 -2.18 -8.71 0.33
N GLU A 102 -1.71 -9.96 0.27
CA GLU A 102 -1.53 -10.69 -0.98
C GLU A 102 -2.88 -10.96 -1.67
N ASN A 103 -3.88 -11.46 -0.93
CA ASN A 103 -5.22 -11.69 -1.45
C ASN A 103 -5.85 -10.39 -1.98
N ASN A 104 -5.72 -9.29 -1.24
CA ASN A 104 -6.20 -7.98 -1.69
C ASN A 104 -5.49 -7.49 -2.95
N ALA A 105 -4.17 -7.69 -3.06
CA ALA A 105 -3.41 -7.34 -4.26
C ALA A 105 -3.87 -8.13 -5.49
N VAL A 106 -4.13 -9.43 -5.34
CA VAL A 106 -4.68 -10.30 -6.41
C VAL A 106 -6.06 -9.81 -6.84
N PHE A 107 -6.96 -9.51 -5.87
CA PHE A 107 -8.28 -8.98 -6.14
C PHE A 107 -8.22 -7.65 -6.90
N ILE A 108 -7.42 -6.69 -6.43
CA ILE A 108 -7.24 -5.38 -7.08
C ILE A 108 -6.68 -5.53 -8.49
N SER A 109 -5.72 -6.43 -8.69
CA SER A 109 -5.14 -6.67 -10.02
C SER A 109 -6.16 -7.22 -11.00
N GLY A 110 -6.90 -8.27 -10.61
CA GLY A 110 -7.95 -8.88 -11.41
C GLY A 110 -9.07 -7.89 -11.75
N THR A 111 -9.57 -7.17 -10.73
CA THR A 111 -10.62 -6.16 -10.90
C THR A 111 -10.15 -5.01 -11.81
N SER A 112 -8.91 -4.54 -11.64
CA SER A 112 -8.35 -3.48 -12.49
C SER A 112 -8.22 -3.93 -13.96
N GLY A 113 -7.81 -5.17 -14.19
CA GLY A 113 -7.73 -5.74 -15.54
C GLY A 113 -9.09 -5.81 -16.22
N PHE A 114 -10.10 -6.33 -15.51
CA PHE A 114 -11.49 -6.37 -16.01
C PHE A 114 -12.03 -4.97 -16.28
N LEU A 115 -11.94 -4.06 -15.31
CA LEU A 115 -12.45 -2.70 -15.46
C LEU A 115 -11.72 -1.91 -16.55
N GLY A 116 -10.40 -2.12 -16.71
CA GLY A 116 -9.65 -1.51 -17.79
C GLY A 116 -10.18 -1.84 -19.20
N GLN A 117 -10.77 -3.04 -19.36
CA GLN A 117 -11.41 -3.47 -20.61
C GLN A 117 -12.87 -2.99 -20.75
N MET A 118 -13.59 -2.83 -19.64
CA MET A 118 -15.02 -2.49 -19.65
C MET A 118 -15.30 -0.98 -19.57
N LEU A 119 -14.51 -0.21 -18.85
CA LEU A 119 -14.73 1.23 -18.67
C LEU A 119 -14.67 2.07 -19.97
N PRO A 120 -13.96 1.68 -21.05
CA PRO A 120 -14.09 2.35 -22.34
C PRO A 120 -15.52 2.39 -22.88
N TYR A 121 -16.39 1.47 -22.47
CA TYR A 121 -17.80 1.44 -22.87
C TYR A 121 -18.72 2.26 -21.95
N ALA A 122 -18.25 2.67 -20.77
CA ALA A 122 -19.04 3.48 -19.84
C ALA A 122 -19.19 4.92 -20.33
N ASP A 123 -20.26 5.59 -19.91
CA ASP A 123 -20.45 7.01 -20.20
C ASP A 123 -19.45 7.88 -19.42
N LYS A 124 -18.96 8.95 -20.06
CA LYS A 124 -18.03 9.89 -19.45
C LYS A 124 -18.61 10.50 -18.16
N SER A 125 -19.89 10.86 -18.17
CA SER A 125 -20.59 11.41 -17.00
C SER A 125 -20.64 10.43 -15.83
N SER A 126 -20.80 9.13 -16.11
CA SER A 126 -20.77 8.08 -15.09
C SER A 126 -19.39 7.97 -14.46
N LEU A 127 -18.31 8.02 -15.25
CA LEU A 127 -16.94 8.02 -14.72
C LEU A 127 -16.69 9.21 -13.81
N VAL A 128 -17.08 10.43 -14.23
CA VAL A 128 -16.94 11.66 -13.43
C VAL A 128 -17.68 11.52 -12.09
N THR A 129 -18.94 11.05 -12.14
CA THR A 129 -19.75 10.87 -10.92
C THR A 129 -19.11 9.87 -9.96
N CYS A 130 -18.62 8.74 -10.47
CA CYS A 130 -17.98 7.73 -9.64
C CYS A 130 -16.64 8.21 -9.06
N ILE A 131 -15.84 8.95 -9.83
CA ILE A 131 -14.58 9.54 -9.32
C ILE A 131 -14.88 10.51 -8.18
N LEU A 132 -15.85 11.42 -8.35
CA LEU A 132 -16.27 12.35 -7.30
C LEU A 132 -16.75 11.63 -6.05
N PHE A 133 -17.53 10.55 -6.20
CA PHE A 133 -17.97 9.73 -5.09
C PHE A 133 -16.76 9.11 -4.35
N TYR A 134 -15.83 8.51 -5.06
CA TYR A 134 -14.64 7.92 -4.46
C TYR A 134 -13.77 8.96 -3.74
N GLU A 135 -13.60 10.13 -4.34
CA GLU A 135 -12.83 11.22 -3.73
C GLU A 135 -13.51 11.78 -2.48
N ASN A 136 -14.83 11.84 -2.45
CA ASN A 136 -15.57 12.22 -1.23
C ASN A 136 -15.35 11.21 -0.10
N VAL A 137 -15.45 9.91 -0.38
CA VAL A 137 -15.15 8.88 0.61
C VAL A 137 -13.71 8.99 1.12
N LEU A 138 -12.75 9.22 0.23
CA LEU A 138 -11.34 9.38 0.61
C LEU A 138 -11.09 10.64 1.45
N ARG A 139 -11.82 11.73 1.21
CA ARG A 139 -11.77 12.94 2.06
C ARG A 139 -12.31 12.67 3.46
N GLU A 140 -13.46 12.00 3.57
CA GLU A 140 -14.03 11.62 4.86
C GLU A 140 -13.04 10.76 5.67
N LEU A 141 -12.40 9.77 5.02
CA LEU A 141 -11.36 8.97 5.66
C LEU A 141 -10.15 9.81 6.10
N HIS A 142 -9.80 10.86 5.35
CA HIS A 142 -8.71 11.74 5.72
C HIS A 142 -9.05 12.57 6.96
N VAL A 143 -10.24 13.11 7.03
CA VAL A 143 -10.73 13.86 8.21
C VAL A 143 -10.77 12.99 9.48
N MET A 144 -11.08 11.71 9.35
CA MET A 144 -11.02 10.76 10.48
C MET A 144 -9.59 10.57 11.06
N ASN A 145 -8.56 11.06 10.37
CA ASN A 145 -7.15 10.90 10.75
C ASN A 145 -6.53 12.15 11.42
N GLU A 146 -7.26 13.25 11.46
CA GLU A 146 -6.85 14.49 12.13
C GLU A 146 -7.27 14.49 13.60
#